data_ac2cff959faa5f14169b0942c22ac7cf
#
_entry.id   ac2cff959faa5f14169b0942c22ac7cf
#
_cell.length_a   1.000
_cell.length_b   1.000
_cell.length_c   1.000
_cell.angle_alpha   90.00
_cell.angle_beta   90.00
_cell.angle_gamma   90.00
#
_symmetry.space_group_name_H-M   'P 1'
#
loop_
_entity.id
_entity.type
_entity.pdbx_description
1 polymer ?
#
loop_
_entity_poly.entity_id
_entity_poly.type
_entity_poly.pdbx_seq_one_letter_code
_entity_poly.pdbx_strand_id
1 'polypeptide(L)'
;MSNYSTLQPDDDWTFKDAKTRQLTHCFHDYPARMIPQVAGKLLDLYAPKSGRLFDPYCGSGTSLVEGMRRGLEVVGTDLNPLARLICEAKTTPVALTDIDAATVALEDFIRHAQPQTIAHIDGITRLDFWFKPAVIAKLAKLREFINALTDESVRRFFAVAFSETVRECSNTRNEEFKLYRYEAARLERFAPDVYAVMRAKLTRNRAGLRGFLEALPSPVPRRQVYAFNTVDIIPDEISEVDVVVTSPPYGDSQTTVAYGQYSRLSAAWLGLHEAARIDQKLMGSNKLKDLPAFPCPALNDALQQISATNAKRALEVAAFYVELEKSITNLAPIIKRGGYACYVVGNRKVKGVILPTDEAVRDFFAAHGYDYVTTHHRAIPNKRMPEKNSPTNVSGQLEQTMTREYVVVMRRTA
;
A
#
# COMPACT_ATOMS: atom_id res chain seq x y z
N MET A 1 -3.07 -31.57 -1.04
CA MET A 1 -3.66 -30.33 -0.47
C MET A 1 -2.93 -30.01 0.82
N SER A 2 -2.24 -28.87 0.85
CA SER A 2 -1.55 -28.43 2.07
C SER A 2 -2.61 -28.17 3.16
N ASN A 3 -2.42 -28.74 4.34
CA ASN A 3 -3.38 -28.62 5.43
C ASN A 3 -3.13 -27.31 6.21
N TYR A 4 -3.48 -26.16 5.60
CA TYR A 4 -3.25 -24.82 6.15
C TYR A 4 -3.84 -24.59 7.56
N SER A 5 -4.79 -25.42 8.00
CA SER A 5 -5.42 -25.29 9.32
C SER A 5 -4.52 -25.75 10.46
N THR A 6 -3.56 -26.63 10.19
CA THR A 6 -2.68 -27.25 11.21
C THR A 6 -1.30 -26.54 11.35
N LEU A 7 -0.95 -25.65 10.41
CA LEU A 7 0.30 -24.90 10.47
C LEU A 7 0.27 -23.92 11.65
N GLN A 8 1.26 -24.01 12.54
CA GLN A 8 1.43 -23.03 13.61
C GLN A 8 2.16 -21.79 13.07
N PRO A 9 1.75 -20.57 13.44
CA PRO A 9 2.52 -19.37 13.11
C PRO A 9 3.92 -19.44 13.73
N ASP A 10 4.88 -18.95 12.99
CA ASP A 10 6.21 -18.70 13.52
C ASP A 10 6.18 -17.42 14.37
N ASP A 11 6.32 -17.55 15.68
CA ASP A 11 6.22 -16.42 16.61
C ASP A 11 7.24 -15.32 16.32
N ASP A 12 8.41 -15.70 15.80
CA ASP A 12 9.47 -14.79 15.37
C ASP A 12 9.06 -13.85 14.22
N TRP A 13 8.02 -14.21 13.45
CA TRP A 13 7.49 -13.42 12.34
C TRP A 13 6.19 -12.69 12.68
N THR A 14 5.57 -13.01 13.80
CA THR A 14 4.27 -12.43 14.20
C THR A 14 4.40 -10.98 14.67
N PHE A 15 5.46 -10.60 15.37
CA PHE A 15 5.73 -9.24 15.88
C PHE A 15 4.51 -8.61 16.59
N LYS A 16 3.90 -9.36 17.52
CA LYS A 16 2.61 -9.02 18.15
C LYS A 16 2.56 -7.61 18.76
N ASP A 17 3.61 -7.20 19.44
CA ASP A 17 3.67 -5.92 20.19
C ASP A 17 4.57 -4.88 19.52
N ALA A 18 4.89 -5.08 18.24
CA ALA A 18 5.81 -4.21 17.54
C ALA A 18 5.22 -2.82 17.27
N LYS A 19 6.03 -1.80 17.48
CA LYS A 19 5.67 -0.40 17.15
C LYS A 19 5.82 -0.19 15.64
N THR A 20 4.72 -0.28 14.91
CA THR A 20 4.69 -0.21 13.43
C THR A 20 4.66 1.22 12.88
N ARG A 21 4.60 2.25 13.75
CA ARG A 21 4.46 3.66 13.36
C ARG A 21 5.68 4.50 13.80
N GLN A 22 6.86 3.91 13.86
CA GLN A 22 8.10 4.63 14.11
C GLN A 22 8.65 5.27 12.83
N LEU A 23 9.53 6.24 12.96
CA LEU A 23 10.15 6.96 11.86
C LEU A 23 9.08 7.50 10.88
N THR A 24 9.41 7.58 9.60
CA THR A 24 8.45 8.03 8.58
C THR A 24 7.29 7.07 8.33
N HIS A 25 7.30 5.86 8.94
CA HIS A 25 6.12 4.96 8.86
C HIS A 25 4.88 5.54 9.54
N CYS A 26 5.01 6.56 10.38
CA CYS A 26 3.89 7.27 11.00
C CYS A 26 3.18 8.26 10.05
N PHE A 27 3.76 8.60 8.88
CA PHE A 27 3.30 9.70 8.04
C PHE A 27 1.87 9.58 7.55
N HIS A 28 1.39 8.36 7.31
CA HIS A 28 0.06 8.16 6.76
C HIS A 28 -0.52 6.78 7.12
N ASP A 29 -1.86 6.72 7.32
CA ASP A 29 -2.61 5.47 7.54
C ASP A 29 -3.06 4.82 6.24
N TYR A 30 -2.12 4.63 5.30
CA TYR A 30 -2.41 3.93 4.05
C TYR A 30 -2.79 2.46 4.32
N PRO A 31 -3.82 1.89 3.64
CA PRO A 31 -4.35 0.56 3.97
C PRO A 31 -3.39 -0.59 3.59
N ALA A 32 -3.59 -1.74 4.23
CA ALA A 32 -2.93 -3.02 3.94
C ALA A 32 -1.40 -2.92 3.78
N ARG A 33 -0.75 -2.17 4.66
CA ARG A 33 0.71 -2.03 4.66
C ARG A 33 1.38 -3.24 5.28
N MET A 34 2.44 -3.74 4.64
CA MET A 34 3.41 -4.61 5.30
C MET A 34 3.98 -3.89 6.52
N ILE A 35 4.14 -4.59 7.66
CA ILE A 35 4.74 -3.96 8.85
C ILE A 35 6.26 -3.81 8.68
N PRO A 36 6.85 -2.72 9.19
CA PRO A 36 8.30 -2.45 9.04
C PRO A 36 9.19 -3.59 9.53
N GLN A 37 8.78 -4.27 10.59
CA GLN A 37 9.55 -5.37 11.19
C GLN A 37 9.70 -6.56 10.25
N VAL A 38 8.68 -6.89 9.46
CA VAL A 38 8.75 -7.96 8.46
C VAL A 38 9.69 -7.56 7.34
N ALA A 39 9.54 -6.36 6.77
CA ALA A 39 10.44 -5.87 5.74
C ALA A 39 11.89 -5.82 6.25
N GLY A 40 12.10 -5.28 7.46
CA GLY A 40 13.42 -5.19 8.07
C GLY A 40 14.06 -6.55 8.27
N LYS A 41 13.36 -7.53 8.85
CA LYS A 41 13.86 -8.88 9.07
C LYS A 41 14.21 -9.59 7.76
N LEU A 42 13.41 -9.42 6.70
CA LEU A 42 13.72 -9.96 5.38
C LEU A 42 14.99 -9.36 4.80
N LEU A 43 15.18 -8.06 4.91
CA LEU A 43 16.39 -7.40 4.44
C LEU A 43 17.62 -7.82 5.26
N ASP A 44 17.49 -8.00 6.58
CA ASP A 44 18.59 -8.47 7.44
C ASP A 44 19.02 -9.90 7.10
N LEU A 45 18.10 -10.76 6.65
CA LEU A 45 18.39 -12.16 6.31
C LEU A 45 18.87 -12.35 4.87
N TYR A 46 18.33 -11.59 3.91
CA TYR A 46 18.46 -11.90 2.47
C TYR A 46 19.08 -10.80 1.65
N ALA A 47 19.19 -9.57 2.14
CA ALA A 47 19.84 -8.49 1.40
C ALA A 47 21.36 -8.51 1.63
N PRO A 48 22.17 -8.13 0.63
CA PRO A 48 23.59 -7.86 0.82
C PRO A 48 23.78 -6.58 1.67
N LYS A 49 24.99 -6.37 2.20
CA LYS A 49 25.31 -5.15 2.97
C LYS A 49 25.22 -3.86 2.15
N SER A 50 25.38 -3.97 0.83
CA SER A 50 25.20 -2.91 -0.15
C SER A 50 24.62 -3.51 -1.42
N GLY A 51 23.73 -2.80 -2.10
CA GLY A 51 23.07 -3.29 -3.29
C GLY A 51 21.77 -2.56 -3.55
N ARG A 52 20.94 -3.13 -4.39
CA ARG A 52 19.67 -2.56 -4.84
C ARG A 52 18.48 -3.40 -4.41
N LEU A 53 17.57 -2.79 -3.66
CA LEU A 53 16.24 -3.31 -3.34
C LEU A 53 15.24 -2.83 -4.39
N PHE A 54 14.37 -3.73 -4.86
CA PHE A 54 13.20 -3.37 -5.65
C PHE A 54 11.90 -3.84 -4.97
N ASP A 55 10.91 -2.95 -4.92
CA ASP A 55 9.54 -3.27 -4.49
C ASP A 55 8.55 -2.98 -5.62
N PRO A 56 8.08 -4.01 -6.35
CA PRO A 56 7.16 -3.87 -7.49
C PRO A 56 5.73 -3.47 -7.11
N TYR A 57 5.41 -3.44 -5.82
CA TYR A 57 4.10 -3.01 -5.27
C TYR A 57 4.32 -2.18 -4.03
N CYS A 58 5.12 -1.10 -4.15
CA CYS A 58 5.70 -0.42 -3.01
C CYS A 58 4.69 0.28 -2.08
N GLY A 59 3.46 0.50 -2.55
CA GLY A 59 2.43 1.14 -1.75
C GLY A 59 2.93 2.42 -1.10
N SER A 60 2.84 2.49 0.21
CA SER A 60 3.35 3.61 0.99
C SER A 60 4.86 3.54 1.32
N GLY A 61 5.63 2.64 0.68
CA GLY A 61 7.09 2.59 0.76
C GLY A 61 7.68 2.00 2.04
N THR A 62 7.05 1.00 2.64
CA THR A 62 7.60 0.38 3.88
C THR A 62 8.94 -0.29 3.63
N SER A 63 9.05 -1.12 2.61
CA SER A 63 10.27 -1.80 2.19
C SER A 63 11.39 -0.83 1.83
N LEU A 64 11.04 0.27 1.15
CA LEU A 64 12.01 1.29 0.74
C LEU A 64 12.61 2.02 1.95
N VAL A 65 11.79 2.43 2.92
CA VAL A 65 12.28 3.06 4.16
C VAL A 65 13.23 2.13 4.91
N GLU A 66 12.87 0.85 5.03
CA GLU A 66 13.70 -0.15 5.70
C GLU A 66 14.99 -0.47 4.92
N GLY A 67 14.94 -0.44 3.58
CA GLY A 67 16.09 -0.59 2.71
C GLY A 67 17.09 0.57 2.84
N MET A 68 16.60 1.83 2.79
CA MET A 68 17.45 3.02 2.94
C MET A 68 18.19 3.03 4.29
N ARG A 69 17.52 2.64 5.39
CA ARG A 69 18.14 2.55 6.71
C ARG A 69 19.28 1.52 6.78
N ARG A 70 19.29 0.56 5.86
CA ARG A 70 20.31 -0.50 5.75
C ARG A 70 21.36 -0.21 4.69
N GLY A 71 21.32 0.97 4.09
CA GLY A 71 22.32 1.38 3.10
C GLY A 71 22.05 0.86 1.68
N LEU A 72 20.87 0.31 1.41
CA LEU A 72 20.51 -0.16 0.07
C LEU A 72 20.00 0.98 -0.80
N GLU A 73 20.38 1.01 -2.07
CA GLU A 73 19.64 1.73 -3.09
C GLU A 73 18.23 1.14 -3.17
N VAL A 74 17.22 2.01 -3.25
CA VAL A 74 15.83 1.54 -3.25
C VAL A 74 15.08 2.02 -4.47
N VAL A 75 14.38 1.09 -5.08
CA VAL A 75 13.50 1.33 -6.23
C VAL A 75 12.12 0.78 -5.89
N GLY A 76 11.08 1.53 -6.19
CA GLY A 76 9.70 1.08 -6.04
C GLY A 76 8.82 1.55 -7.17
N THR A 77 7.73 0.82 -7.41
CA THR A 77 6.66 1.27 -8.29
C THR A 77 5.29 1.01 -7.67
N ASP A 78 4.36 1.91 -7.93
CA ASP A 78 2.94 1.74 -7.57
C ASP A 78 2.07 2.52 -8.55
N LEU A 79 0.94 1.96 -8.93
CA LEU A 79 0.00 2.63 -9.83
C LEU A 79 -0.80 3.74 -9.15
N ASN A 80 -1.00 3.66 -7.83
CA ASN A 80 -1.76 4.64 -7.09
C ASN A 80 -0.92 5.90 -6.82
N PRO A 81 -1.28 7.07 -7.39
CA PRO A 81 -0.48 8.29 -7.23
C PRO A 81 -0.42 8.78 -5.78
N LEU A 82 -1.44 8.50 -4.95
CA LEU A 82 -1.37 8.81 -3.51
C LEU A 82 -0.36 7.91 -2.79
N ALA A 83 -0.28 6.63 -3.15
CA ALA A 83 0.73 5.73 -2.60
C ALA A 83 2.14 6.21 -2.93
N ARG A 84 2.39 6.57 -4.21
CA ARG A 84 3.69 7.13 -4.63
C ARG A 84 4.04 8.41 -3.88
N LEU A 85 3.10 9.35 -3.74
CA LEU A 85 3.32 10.58 -2.97
C LEU A 85 3.73 10.27 -1.52
N ILE A 86 3.05 9.33 -0.87
CA ILE A 86 3.38 8.92 0.50
C ILE A 86 4.76 8.25 0.54
N CYS A 87 5.04 7.35 -0.40
CA CYS A 87 6.31 6.65 -0.53
C CYS A 87 7.47 7.65 -0.71
N GLU A 88 7.33 8.59 -1.63
CA GLU A 88 8.31 9.65 -1.88
C GLU A 88 8.54 10.52 -0.65
N ALA A 89 7.49 11.00 0.00
CA ALA A 89 7.62 11.81 1.20
C ALA A 89 8.32 11.06 2.34
N LYS A 90 8.04 9.77 2.51
CA LYS A 90 8.65 8.93 3.56
C LYS A 90 10.13 8.63 3.31
N THR A 91 10.54 8.58 2.06
CA THR A 91 11.90 8.22 1.65
C THR A 91 12.76 9.44 1.29
N THR A 92 12.22 10.65 1.31
CA THR A 92 12.98 11.87 1.03
C THR A 92 13.56 12.45 2.32
N PRO A 93 14.89 12.55 2.44
CA PRO A 93 15.52 13.31 3.51
C PRO A 93 15.26 14.80 3.27
N VAL A 94 14.57 15.46 4.18
CA VAL A 94 14.31 16.91 4.17
C VAL A 94 14.89 17.52 5.44
N ALA A 95 15.54 18.66 5.33
CA ALA A 95 16.09 19.34 6.50
C ALA A 95 14.95 19.78 7.44
N LEU A 96 15.12 19.53 8.74
CA LEU A 96 14.07 19.88 9.73
C LEU A 96 13.87 21.39 9.80
N THR A 97 14.92 22.18 9.54
CA THR A 97 14.85 23.65 9.47
C THR A 97 13.88 24.15 8.40
N ASP A 98 13.82 23.46 7.25
CA ASP A 98 12.94 23.86 6.15
C ASP A 98 11.48 23.52 6.47
N ILE A 99 11.26 22.37 7.11
CA ILE A 99 9.94 22.00 7.62
C ILE A 99 9.46 22.97 8.69
N ASP A 100 10.34 23.39 9.61
CA ASP A 100 10.02 24.35 10.68
C ASP A 100 9.69 25.72 10.11
N ALA A 101 10.49 26.23 9.17
CA ALA A 101 10.25 27.49 8.49
C ALA A 101 8.91 27.48 7.72
N ALA A 102 8.61 26.41 6.98
CA ALA A 102 7.34 26.27 6.28
C ALA A 102 6.16 26.13 7.24
N THR A 103 6.34 25.51 8.41
CA THR A 103 5.29 25.40 9.43
C THR A 103 4.97 26.78 10.03
N VAL A 104 5.97 27.61 10.32
CA VAL A 104 5.79 29.01 10.78
C VAL A 104 5.05 29.82 9.71
N ALA A 105 5.47 29.70 8.44
CA ALA A 105 4.81 30.37 7.33
C ALA A 105 3.34 29.94 7.14
N LEU A 106 3.04 28.64 7.36
CA LEU A 106 1.65 28.15 7.35
C LEU A 106 0.81 28.82 8.45
N GLU A 107 1.34 28.96 9.66
CA GLU A 107 0.60 29.58 10.77
C GLU A 107 0.31 31.05 10.49
N ASP A 108 1.25 31.74 9.88
CA ASP A 108 1.05 33.12 9.45
C ASP A 108 0.02 33.24 8.34
N PHE A 109 0.12 32.36 7.33
CA PHE A 109 -0.86 32.28 6.23
C PHE A 109 -2.29 31.98 6.75
N ILE A 110 -2.44 31.05 7.68
CA ILE A 110 -3.74 30.74 8.30
C ILE A 110 -4.35 31.97 8.98
N ARG A 111 -3.54 32.83 9.62
CA ARG A 111 -4.04 34.03 10.30
C ARG A 111 -4.47 35.14 9.35
N HIS A 112 -3.76 35.37 8.26
CA HIS A 112 -3.90 36.57 7.44
C HIS A 112 -4.58 36.36 6.09
N ALA A 113 -4.50 35.17 5.47
CA ALA A 113 -5.11 34.93 4.17
C ALA A 113 -6.65 34.89 4.26
N GLN A 114 -7.30 35.47 3.28
CA GLN A 114 -8.76 35.45 3.18
C GLN A 114 -9.27 34.03 2.88
N PRO A 115 -10.45 33.65 3.39
CA PRO A 115 -11.08 32.39 3.02
C PRO A 115 -11.40 32.36 1.53
N GLN A 116 -11.02 31.28 0.83
CA GLN A 116 -11.44 31.04 -0.55
C GLN A 116 -12.67 30.16 -0.57
N THR A 117 -13.65 30.52 -1.42
CA THR A 117 -14.80 29.67 -1.68
C THR A 117 -14.50 28.79 -2.89
N ILE A 118 -14.43 27.49 -2.69
CA ILE A 118 -14.30 26.50 -3.76
C ILE A 118 -15.64 25.81 -3.93
N ALA A 119 -16.22 25.93 -5.13
CA ALA A 119 -17.49 25.27 -5.47
C ALA A 119 -17.27 23.86 -6.02
N HIS A 120 -16.10 23.57 -6.58
CA HIS A 120 -15.82 22.33 -7.29
C HIS A 120 -14.38 21.86 -7.05
N ILE A 121 -14.20 20.55 -6.94
CA ILE A 121 -12.91 19.84 -6.98
C ILE A 121 -13.01 18.74 -8.03
N ASP A 122 -12.13 18.74 -9.00
CA ASP A 122 -12.09 17.73 -10.05
C ASP A 122 -11.95 16.32 -9.44
N GLY A 123 -12.80 15.40 -9.89
CA GLY A 123 -12.87 14.04 -9.34
C GLY A 123 -13.80 13.86 -8.13
N ILE A 124 -14.42 14.94 -7.61
CA ILE A 124 -15.46 14.88 -6.57
C ILE A 124 -16.78 15.42 -7.11
N THR A 125 -17.73 14.55 -7.36
CA THR A 125 -19.08 14.89 -7.88
C THR A 125 -19.88 15.47 -6.74
N ARG A 126 -20.03 15.90 -5.90
CA ARG A 126 -20.84 16.39 -4.76
C ARG A 126 -19.94 16.72 -3.58
N LEU A 127 -19.22 17.82 -3.71
CA LEU A 127 -18.30 18.28 -2.71
C LEU A 127 -19.00 18.52 -1.35
N ASP A 128 -20.20 19.10 -1.38
CA ASP A 128 -21.10 19.32 -0.25
C ASP A 128 -21.57 18.04 0.46
N PHE A 129 -21.67 16.95 -0.28
CA PHE A 129 -21.99 15.65 0.30
C PHE A 129 -20.84 15.10 1.16
N TRP A 130 -19.61 15.29 0.68
CA TRP A 130 -18.42 14.74 1.33
C TRP A 130 -17.80 15.65 2.40
N PHE A 131 -18.08 16.96 2.36
CA PHE A 131 -17.48 17.93 3.28
C PHE A 131 -18.50 18.99 3.69
N LYS A 132 -18.41 19.48 4.93
CA LYS A 132 -19.16 20.66 5.37
C LYS A 132 -18.56 21.93 4.76
N PRO A 133 -19.33 22.98 4.49
CA PRO A 133 -18.86 24.24 3.89
C PRO A 133 -17.65 24.87 4.63
N ALA A 134 -17.70 24.89 5.95
CA ALA A 134 -16.58 25.40 6.77
C ALA A 134 -15.30 24.56 6.63
N VAL A 135 -15.43 23.25 6.43
CA VAL A 135 -14.29 22.35 6.18
C VAL A 135 -13.71 22.60 4.79
N ILE A 136 -14.57 22.77 3.78
CA ILE A 136 -14.15 23.09 2.39
C ILE A 136 -13.29 24.36 2.37
N ALA A 137 -13.75 25.46 3.01
CA ALA A 137 -13.02 26.71 3.05
C ALA A 137 -11.63 26.58 3.71
N LYS A 138 -11.54 25.83 4.82
CA LYS A 138 -10.26 25.61 5.51
C LYS A 138 -9.32 24.70 4.72
N LEU A 139 -9.83 23.63 4.10
CA LEU A 139 -9.03 22.76 3.24
C LEU A 139 -8.52 23.48 1.99
N ALA A 140 -9.35 24.35 1.40
CA ALA A 140 -8.96 25.19 0.27
C ALA A 140 -7.76 26.10 0.61
N LYS A 141 -7.81 26.74 1.77
CA LYS A 141 -6.74 27.59 2.27
C LYS A 141 -5.44 26.80 2.51
N LEU A 142 -5.52 25.61 3.10
CA LEU A 142 -4.36 24.73 3.25
C LEU A 142 -3.78 24.29 1.92
N ARG A 143 -4.63 23.92 0.95
CA ARG A 143 -4.21 23.55 -0.42
C ARG A 143 -3.49 24.69 -1.13
N GLU A 144 -4.01 25.91 -1.03
CA GLU A 144 -3.39 27.11 -1.60
C GLU A 144 -1.96 27.30 -1.07
N PHE A 145 -1.78 27.23 0.24
CA PHE A 145 -0.47 27.34 0.88
C PHE A 145 0.49 26.24 0.37
N ILE A 146 0.02 24.99 0.36
CA ILE A 146 0.84 23.85 -0.08
C ILE A 146 1.28 24.00 -1.53
N ASN A 147 0.38 24.46 -2.40
CA ASN A 147 0.69 24.67 -3.82
C ASN A 147 1.66 25.83 -4.05
N ALA A 148 1.74 26.80 -3.14
CA ALA A 148 2.69 27.92 -3.19
C ALA A 148 4.09 27.54 -2.69
N LEU A 149 4.28 26.39 -2.03
CA LEU A 149 5.60 25.93 -1.60
C LEU A 149 6.47 25.61 -2.82
N THR A 150 7.62 26.26 -2.93
CA THR A 150 8.56 26.11 -4.06
C THR A 150 9.44 24.87 -3.94
N ASP A 151 9.89 24.53 -2.72
CA ASP A 151 10.64 23.29 -2.47
C ASP A 151 9.70 22.08 -2.58
N GLU A 152 9.99 21.23 -3.55
CA GLU A 152 9.16 20.06 -3.84
C GLU A 152 9.16 19.04 -2.71
N SER A 153 10.25 18.89 -1.99
CA SER A 153 10.38 17.93 -0.88
C SER A 153 9.57 18.39 0.33
N VAL A 154 9.62 19.66 0.65
CA VAL A 154 8.79 20.31 1.67
C VAL A 154 7.32 20.23 1.27
N ARG A 155 7.00 20.54 0.00
CA ARG A 155 5.63 20.46 -0.51
C ARG A 155 5.05 19.04 -0.38
N ARG A 156 5.82 18.00 -0.73
CA ARG A 156 5.39 16.59 -0.55
C ARG A 156 5.15 16.24 0.91
N PHE A 157 6.00 16.69 1.82
CA PHE A 157 5.82 16.46 3.26
C PHE A 157 4.48 17.04 3.76
N PHE A 158 4.18 18.28 3.37
CA PHE A 158 2.91 18.95 3.70
C PHE A 158 1.72 18.29 3.00
N ALA A 159 1.86 17.91 1.74
CA ALA A 159 0.81 17.24 0.97
C ALA A 159 0.40 15.89 1.60
N VAL A 160 1.33 15.13 2.16
CA VAL A 160 1.01 13.88 2.88
C VAL A 160 0.22 14.16 4.16
N ALA A 161 0.61 15.15 4.96
CA ALA A 161 -0.15 15.56 6.13
C ALA A 161 -1.56 16.06 5.76
N PHE A 162 -1.65 16.83 4.67
CA PHE A 162 -2.90 17.33 4.13
C PHE A 162 -3.82 16.18 3.64
N SER A 163 -3.28 15.17 2.97
CA SER A 163 -4.06 14.03 2.49
C SER A 163 -4.80 13.27 3.61
N GLU A 164 -4.16 13.09 4.76
CA GLU A 164 -4.82 12.54 5.95
C GLU A 164 -5.83 13.52 6.56
N THR A 165 -5.50 14.81 6.56
CA THR A 165 -6.40 15.88 7.06
C THR A 165 -7.68 15.92 6.23
N VAL A 166 -7.60 15.84 4.91
CA VAL A 166 -8.76 15.72 4.01
C VAL A 166 -9.63 14.54 4.41
N ARG A 167 -9.03 13.37 4.58
CA ARG A 167 -9.76 12.16 4.92
C ARG A 167 -10.42 12.27 6.29
N GLU A 168 -9.68 12.71 7.32
CA GLU A 168 -10.15 12.80 8.70
C GLU A 168 -11.25 13.84 8.87
N CYS A 169 -11.19 14.93 8.11
CA CYS A 169 -12.19 15.99 8.15
C CYS A 169 -13.37 15.79 7.18
N SER A 170 -13.37 14.73 6.36
CA SER A 170 -14.48 14.39 5.49
C SER A 170 -15.67 13.80 6.26
N ASN A 171 -16.85 13.87 5.68
CA ASN A 171 -18.07 13.28 6.22
C ASN A 171 -18.07 11.73 6.15
N THR A 172 -16.89 11.08 6.12
CA THR A 172 -16.76 9.64 5.95
C THR A 172 -16.30 8.93 7.22
N ARG A 173 -16.62 7.65 7.33
CA ARG A 173 -16.12 6.77 8.40
C ARG A 173 -14.64 6.48 8.15
N ASN A 174 -13.77 7.03 9.00
CA ASN A 174 -12.31 6.93 8.83
C ASN A 174 -11.72 5.55 9.15
N GLU A 175 -12.47 4.69 9.82
CA GLU A 175 -12.05 3.35 10.21
C GLU A 175 -12.17 2.33 9.07
N GLU A 176 -12.86 2.69 7.98
CA GLU A 176 -13.14 1.82 6.84
C GLU A 176 -12.31 2.21 5.60
N PHE A 177 -11.93 1.23 4.79
CA PHE A 177 -11.21 1.47 3.53
C PHE A 177 -12.11 1.98 2.42
N LYS A 178 -13.41 1.63 2.46
CA LYS A 178 -14.43 2.13 1.53
C LYS A 178 -14.97 3.49 1.99
N LEU A 179 -15.48 4.26 1.06
CA LEU A 179 -16.09 5.56 1.34
C LEU A 179 -17.55 5.37 1.80
N TYR A 180 -17.73 5.28 3.10
CA TYR A 180 -19.05 5.31 3.73
C TYR A 180 -19.26 6.64 4.44
N ARG A 181 -20.34 7.33 4.11
CA ARG A 181 -20.72 8.57 4.79
C ARG A 181 -21.24 8.27 6.21
N TYR A 182 -21.00 9.17 7.13
CA TYR A 182 -21.66 9.14 8.45
C TYR A 182 -23.18 9.25 8.32
N GLU A 183 -23.89 8.66 9.25
CA GLU A 183 -25.33 8.82 9.41
C GLU A 183 -25.70 10.23 9.84
N ALA A 184 -26.94 10.68 9.59
CA ALA A 184 -27.41 12.05 9.82
C ALA A 184 -27.12 12.54 11.24
N ALA A 185 -27.47 11.76 12.27
CA ALA A 185 -27.27 12.13 13.67
C ALA A 185 -25.79 12.33 14.05
N ARG A 186 -24.85 11.60 13.41
CA ARG A 186 -23.42 11.80 13.61
C ARG A 186 -22.92 13.01 12.84
N LEU A 187 -23.43 13.24 11.63
CA LEU A 187 -23.06 14.38 10.81
C LEU A 187 -23.42 15.73 11.47
N GLU A 188 -24.54 15.82 12.12
CA GLU A 188 -24.94 17.05 12.83
C GLU A 188 -23.88 17.45 13.86
N ARG A 189 -23.38 16.49 14.63
CA ARG A 189 -22.37 16.70 15.70
C ARG A 189 -20.93 16.70 15.20
N PHE A 190 -20.68 16.23 13.97
CA PHE A 190 -19.34 16.16 13.42
C PHE A 190 -18.87 17.55 13.00
N ALA A 191 -17.93 18.13 13.72
CA ALA A 191 -17.35 19.46 13.48
C ALA A 191 -15.82 19.41 13.67
N PRO A 192 -15.08 18.84 12.71
CA PRO A 192 -13.64 18.70 12.85
C PRO A 192 -12.93 20.06 12.77
N ASP A 193 -11.93 20.25 13.62
CA ASP A 193 -11.01 21.38 13.48
C ASP A 193 -9.90 21.02 12.49
N VAL A 194 -10.07 21.47 11.25
CA VAL A 194 -9.16 21.18 10.13
C VAL A 194 -7.72 21.60 10.42
N TYR A 195 -7.54 22.79 11.04
CA TYR A 195 -6.20 23.30 11.33
C TYR A 195 -5.54 22.55 12.48
N ALA A 196 -6.29 22.20 13.52
CA ALA A 196 -5.78 21.38 14.62
C ALA A 196 -5.36 19.97 14.11
N VAL A 197 -6.16 19.36 13.24
CA VAL A 197 -5.82 18.07 12.61
C VAL A 197 -4.54 18.21 11.79
N MET A 198 -4.42 19.23 10.93
CA MET A 198 -3.21 19.46 10.13
C MET A 198 -1.97 19.64 11.00
N ARG A 199 -2.03 20.47 12.06
CA ARG A 199 -0.93 20.69 13.00
C ARG A 199 -0.50 19.39 13.68
N ALA A 200 -1.43 18.58 14.13
CA ALA A 200 -1.15 17.30 14.77
C ALA A 200 -0.41 16.34 13.79
N LYS A 201 -0.85 16.31 12.50
CA LYS A 201 -0.16 15.51 11.47
C LYS A 201 1.26 16.03 11.20
N LEU A 202 1.44 17.34 11.05
CA LEU A 202 2.77 17.93 10.83
C LEU A 202 3.71 17.66 12.00
N THR A 203 3.25 17.84 13.25
CA THR A 203 4.06 17.57 14.45
C THR A 203 4.49 16.12 14.53
N ARG A 204 3.56 15.17 14.30
CA ARG A 204 3.86 13.74 14.27
C ARG A 204 4.85 13.39 13.16
N ASN A 205 4.61 13.89 11.95
CA ASN A 205 5.44 13.60 10.79
C ASN A 205 6.85 14.19 10.95
N ARG A 206 6.97 15.40 11.51
CA ARG A 206 8.27 16.01 11.83
C ARG A 206 9.09 15.15 12.81
N ALA A 207 8.44 14.65 13.86
CA ALA A 207 9.11 13.75 14.81
C ALA A 207 9.57 12.44 14.12
N GLY A 208 8.72 11.88 13.25
CA GLY A 208 9.08 10.71 12.44
C GLY A 208 10.21 10.96 11.46
N LEU A 209 10.22 12.13 10.80
CA LEU A 209 11.30 12.54 9.90
C LEU A 209 12.63 12.66 10.64
N ARG A 210 12.65 13.29 11.83
CA ARG A 210 13.86 13.38 12.64
C ARG A 210 14.46 12.01 12.90
N GLY A 211 13.65 11.07 13.41
CA GLY A 211 14.14 9.71 13.66
C GLY A 211 14.62 8.99 12.40
N PHE A 212 14.00 9.27 11.25
CA PHE A 212 14.45 8.71 9.97
C PHE A 212 15.81 9.28 9.56
N LEU A 213 16.01 10.60 9.64
CA LEU A 213 17.28 11.25 9.33
C LEU A 213 18.43 10.73 10.22
N GLU A 214 18.15 10.55 11.53
CA GLU A 214 19.11 9.96 12.48
C GLU A 214 19.46 8.50 12.17
N ALA A 215 18.55 7.77 11.53
CA ALA A 215 18.71 6.35 11.19
C ALA A 215 19.33 6.11 9.80
N LEU A 216 19.49 7.15 8.98
CA LEU A 216 20.09 7.01 7.65
C LEU A 216 21.62 6.89 7.73
N PRO A 217 22.23 6.03 6.90
CA PRO A 217 23.69 5.98 6.75
C PRO A 217 24.22 7.18 5.97
N SER A 218 25.53 7.38 6.04
CA SER A 218 26.24 8.33 5.20
C SER A 218 27.19 7.58 4.26
N PRO A 219 27.12 7.78 2.93
CA PRO A 219 26.18 8.65 2.22
C PRO A 219 24.75 8.11 2.23
N VAL A 220 23.77 9.00 2.05
CA VAL A 220 22.36 8.62 1.94
C VAL A 220 22.15 7.82 0.66
N PRO A 221 21.48 6.64 0.72
CA PRO A 221 21.25 5.82 -0.47
C PRO A 221 20.35 6.49 -1.51
N ARG A 222 20.56 6.13 -2.77
CA ARG A 222 19.67 6.55 -3.86
C ARG A 222 18.29 5.94 -3.70
N ARG A 223 17.28 6.69 -4.12
CA ARG A 223 15.89 6.27 -4.15
C ARG A 223 15.22 6.65 -5.47
N GLN A 224 14.35 5.78 -5.96
CA GLN A 224 13.54 6.03 -7.16
C GLN A 224 12.15 5.43 -6.95
N VAL A 225 11.12 6.19 -7.30
CA VAL A 225 9.71 5.74 -7.23
C VAL A 225 9.07 6.01 -8.58
N TYR A 226 8.48 4.96 -9.15
CA TYR A 226 7.94 4.96 -10.50
C TYR A 226 6.42 4.74 -10.50
N ALA A 227 5.83 4.89 -11.70
CA ALA A 227 4.39 4.74 -11.94
C ALA A 227 4.06 3.64 -12.97
N PHE A 228 5.03 2.79 -13.36
CA PHE A 228 4.78 1.73 -14.34
C PHE A 228 4.10 0.52 -13.70
N ASN A 229 3.41 -0.26 -14.53
CA ASN A 229 2.82 -1.53 -14.17
C ASN A 229 3.79 -2.67 -14.48
N THR A 230 4.16 -3.46 -13.49
CA THR A 230 5.06 -4.62 -13.65
C THR A 230 4.48 -5.73 -14.54
N VAL A 231 3.16 -5.72 -14.76
CA VAL A 231 2.50 -6.63 -15.72
C VAL A 231 2.85 -6.29 -17.16
N ASP A 232 3.16 -5.03 -17.47
CA ASP A 232 3.48 -4.60 -18.83
C ASP A 232 4.96 -4.80 -19.13
N ILE A 233 5.82 -3.94 -18.63
CA ILE A 233 7.26 -4.01 -18.80
C ILE A 233 7.97 -3.36 -17.62
N ILE A 234 9.13 -3.86 -17.25
CA ILE A 234 10.01 -3.21 -16.30
C ILE A 234 11.05 -2.41 -17.10
N PRO A 235 11.22 -1.11 -16.83
CA PRO A 235 12.20 -0.28 -17.52
C PRO A 235 13.63 -0.81 -17.38
N ASP A 236 14.43 -0.72 -18.44
CA ASP A 236 15.79 -1.29 -18.50
C ASP A 236 16.75 -0.71 -17.45
N GLU A 237 16.51 0.55 -17.01
CA GLU A 237 17.27 1.16 -15.92
C GLU A 237 17.07 0.47 -14.57
N ILE A 238 16.01 -0.35 -14.43
CA ILE A 238 15.75 -1.21 -13.27
C ILE A 238 16.31 -2.59 -13.55
N SER A 239 17.60 -2.70 -13.61
CA SER A 239 18.33 -3.95 -13.79
C SER A 239 19.20 -4.24 -12.57
N GLU A 240 19.73 -5.47 -12.51
CA GLU A 240 20.71 -5.81 -11.48
C GLU A 240 20.23 -5.62 -10.03
N VAL A 241 19.00 -6.06 -9.73
CA VAL A 241 18.40 -6.02 -8.39
C VAL A 241 18.99 -7.14 -7.53
N ASP A 242 19.40 -6.83 -6.32
CA ASP A 242 19.95 -7.82 -5.38
C ASP A 242 18.85 -8.53 -4.58
N VAL A 243 17.81 -7.80 -4.21
CA VAL A 243 16.70 -8.32 -3.42
C VAL A 243 15.38 -7.65 -3.78
N VAL A 244 14.33 -8.44 -3.87
CA VAL A 244 12.94 -7.97 -3.91
C VAL A 244 12.29 -8.27 -2.58
N VAL A 245 11.69 -7.26 -1.94
CA VAL A 245 10.85 -7.40 -0.75
C VAL A 245 9.56 -6.68 -1.00
N THR A 246 8.47 -7.43 -1.11
CA THR A 246 7.19 -6.87 -1.53
C THR A 246 5.99 -7.59 -0.92
N SER A 247 4.85 -6.92 -0.97
CA SER A 247 3.54 -7.48 -0.64
C SER A 247 2.55 -7.09 -1.74
N PRO A 248 2.36 -7.95 -2.76
CA PRO A 248 1.38 -7.71 -3.81
C PRO A 248 -0.03 -7.64 -3.23
N PRO A 249 -1.03 -7.13 -3.97
CA PRO A 249 -2.42 -7.28 -3.58
C PRO A 249 -2.76 -8.75 -3.29
N TYR A 250 -3.58 -9.02 -2.26
CA TYR A 250 -3.93 -10.41 -1.90
C TYR A 250 -5.13 -10.95 -2.69
N GLY A 251 -5.36 -10.44 -3.87
CA GLY A 251 -6.42 -10.85 -4.80
C GLY A 251 -6.96 -9.66 -5.61
N ASP A 252 -8.02 -9.90 -6.36
CA ASP A 252 -8.62 -8.90 -7.24
C ASP A 252 -9.09 -7.65 -6.50
N SER A 253 -8.91 -6.48 -7.12
CA SER A 253 -9.20 -5.17 -6.54
C SER A 253 -10.67 -4.94 -6.19
N GLN A 254 -11.60 -5.65 -6.84
CA GLN A 254 -13.04 -5.47 -6.64
C GLN A 254 -13.51 -6.04 -5.30
N THR A 255 -12.86 -7.10 -4.81
CA THR A 255 -13.28 -7.83 -3.62
C THR A 255 -12.30 -7.77 -2.45
N THR A 256 -11.19 -7.07 -2.60
CA THR A 256 -10.18 -6.86 -1.56
C THR A 256 -10.18 -5.42 -1.05
N VAL A 257 -9.02 -4.82 -0.85
CA VAL A 257 -8.87 -3.44 -0.39
C VAL A 257 -9.21 -2.48 -1.53
N ALA A 258 -10.19 -1.62 -1.31
CA ALA A 258 -10.59 -0.61 -2.28
C ALA A 258 -9.62 0.61 -2.24
N TYR A 259 -8.41 0.42 -2.75
CA TYR A 259 -7.36 1.45 -2.73
C TYR A 259 -7.78 2.76 -3.41
N GLY A 260 -8.49 2.66 -4.53
CA GLY A 260 -9.01 3.83 -5.24
C GLY A 260 -10.07 4.57 -4.44
N GLN A 261 -10.99 3.86 -3.77
CA GLN A 261 -11.97 4.52 -2.89
C GLN A 261 -11.28 5.20 -1.71
N TYR A 262 -10.30 4.51 -1.08
CA TYR A 262 -9.53 5.08 0.02
C TYR A 262 -8.83 6.39 -0.39
N SER A 263 -8.22 6.40 -1.55
CA SER A 263 -7.40 7.51 -2.05
C SER A 263 -8.23 8.65 -2.64
N ARG A 264 -9.46 8.39 -3.07
CA ARG A 264 -10.25 9.25 -3.95
C ARG A 264 -10.36 10.70 -3.50
N LEU A 265 -10.79 10.94 -2.27
CA LEU A 265 -11.01 12.30 -1.77
C LEU A 265 -9.68 13.05 -1.63
N SER A 266 -8.68 12.42 -1.01
CA SER A 266 -7.36 13.01 -0.82
C SER A 266 -6.65 13.29 -2.14
N ALA A 267 -6.71 12.34 -3.07
CA ALA A 267 -6.12 12.48 -4.40
C ALA A 267 -6.76 13.62 -5.19
N ALA A 268 -8.10 13.74 -5.16
CA ALA A 268 -8.80 14.81 -5.84
C ALA A 268 -8.44 16.19 -5.26
N TRP A 269 -8.38 16.34 -3.94
CA TRP A 269 -7.94 17.57 -3.30
C TRP A 269 -6.50 17.95 -3.64
N LEU A 270 -5.63 16.96 -3.87
CA LEU A 270 -4.23 17.15 -4.27
C LEU A 270 -4.04 17.31 -5.79
N GLY A 271 -5.10 17.21 -6.60
CA GLY A 271 -5.00 17.27 -8.06
C GLY A 271 -4.34 16.03 -8.69
N LEU A 272 -4.35 14.89 -8.00
CA LEU A 272 -3.82 13.63 -8.51
C LEU A 272 -4.85 12.91 -9.39
N HIS A 273 -5.05 13.42 -10.61
CA HIS A 273 -6.16 13.03 -11.50
C HIS A 273 -6.13 11.55 -11.93
N GLU A 274 -4.96 10.92 -11.95
CA GLU A 274 -4.81 9.49 -12.28
C GLU A 274 -5.55 8.56 -11.30
N ALA A 275 -5.77 9.01 -10.05
CA ALA A 275 -6.43 8.21 -9.02
C ALA A 275 -7.91 7.89 -9.32
N ALA A 276 -8.58 8.67 -10.16
CA ALA A 276 -10.01 8.51 -10.44
C ALA A 276 -10.37 7.16 -11.08
N ARG A 277 -9.43 6.53 -11.79
CA ARG A 277 -9.61 5.25 -12.49
C ARG A 277 -8.66 4.16 -11.97
N ILE A 278 -8.06 4.35 -10.82
CA ILE A 278 -7.01 3.44 -10.34
C ILE A 278 -7.54 2.02 -10.13
N ASP A 279 -8.73 1.86 -9.56
CA ASP A 279 -9.32 0.52 -9.32
C ASP A 279 -9.52 -0.30 -10.61
N GLN A 280 -9.59 0.36 -11.78
CA GLN A 280 -9.69 -0.30 -13.09
C GLN A 280 -8.34 -0.75 -13.64
N LYS A 281 -7.23 -0.23 -13.09
CA LYS A 281 -5.86 -0.55 -13.49
C LYS A 281 -5.16 -1.51 -12.52
N LEU A 282 -5.78 -1.77 -11.36
CA LEU A 282 -5.23 -2.68 -10.36
C LEU A 282 -5.43 -4.15 -10.78
N MET A 283 -4.60 -5.03 -10.25
CA MET A 283 -4.58 -6.45 -10.57
C MET A 283 -5.95 -7.12 -10.45
N GLY A 284 -6.26 -8.01 -11.41
CA GLY A 284 -7.52 -8.73 -11.48
C GLY A 284 -8.65 -7.96 -12.16
N SER A 285 -8.35 -6.87 -12.86
CA SER A 285 -9.35 -6.08 -13.59
C SER A 285 -9.65 -6.62 -15.00
N ASN A 286 -8.77 -7.43 -15.56
CA ASN A 286 -8.92 -8.04 -16.88
C ASN A 286 -10.02 -9.10 -16.90
N LYS A 287 -10.68 -9.25 -18.06
CA LYS A 287 -11.73 -10.26 -18.28
C LYS A 287 -11.15 -11.45 -19.03
N LEU A 288 -11.25 -12.62 -18.45
CA LEU A 288 -10.90 -13.89 -19.10
C LEU A 288 -12.16 -14.53 -19.71
N LYS A 289 -11.97 -15.27 -20.82
CA LYS A 289 -13.01 -16.09 -21.46
C LYS A 289 -13.00 -17.51 -20.89
N ASP A 290 -11.81 -18.07 -20.69
CA ASP A 290 -11.59 -19.43 -20.24
C ASP A 290 -10.59 -19.45 -19.08
N LEU A 291 -10.62 -20.51 -18.26
CA LEU A 291 -9.65 -20.73 -17.20
C LEU A 291 -8.30 -21.13 -17.80
N PRO A 292 -7.23 -20.35 -17.53
CA PRO A 292 -5.89 -20.74 -17.94
C PRO A 292 -5.36 -21.89 -17.07
N ALA A 293 -4.37 -22.60 -17.57
CA ALA A 293 -3.56 -23.51 -16.77
C ALA A 293 -2.32 -22.78 -16.24
N PHE A 294 -2.06 -22.91 -14.94
CA PHE A 294 -0.91 -22.33 -14.27
C PHE A 294 0.14 -23.42 -13.95
N PRO A 295 1.42 -23.09 -13.82
CA PRO A 295 2.46 -24.02 -13.36
C PRO A 295 2.32 -24.40 -11.88
N CYS A 296 1.16 -24.23 -11.28
CA CYS A 296 0.82 -24.53 -9.90
C CYS A 296 -0.41 -25.45 -9.86
N PRO A 297 -0.26 -26.77 -9.68
CA PRO A 297 -1.36 -27.72 -9.65
C PRO A 297 -2.41 -27.39 -8.59
N ALA A 298 -1.99 -27.01 -7.38
CA ALA A 298 -2.90 -26.66 -6.29
C ALA A 298 -3.79 -25.45 -6.64
N LEU A 299 -3.26 -24.46 -7.37
CA LEU A 299 -4.05 -23.33 -7.84
C LEU A 299 -5.07 -23.76 -8.91
N ASN A 300 -4.66 -24.61 -9.86
CA ASN A 300 -5.56 -25.14 -10.89
C ASN A 300 -6.72 -25.90 -10.25
N ASP A 301 -6.46 -26.77 -9.28
CA ASP A 301 -7.48 -27.51 -8.53
C ASP A 301 -8.45 -26.58 -7.81
N ALA A 302 -7.92 -25.55 -7.14
CA ALA A 302 -8.74 -24.56 -6.42
C ALA A 302 -9.65 -23.78 -7.39
N LEU A 303 -9.13 -23.37 -8.56
CA LEU A 303 -9.92 -22.68 -9.58
C LEU A 303 -11.01 -23.56 -10.18
N GLN A 304 -10.74 -24.85 -10.41
CA GLN A 304 -11.74 -25.81 -10.86
C GLN A 304 -12.87 -26.01 -9.83
N GLN A 305 -12.53 -26.11 -8.53
CA GLN A 305 -13.52 -26.22 -7.47
C GLN A 305 -14.41 -24.96 -7.40
N ILE A 306 -13.83 -23.75 -7.54
CA ILE A 306 -14.62 -22.52 -7.58
C ILE A 306 -15.48 -22.50 -8.85
N SER A 307 -14.95 -22.93 -9.99
CA SER A 307 -15.66 -22.96 -11.28
C SER A 307 -16.87 -23.85 -11.25
N ALA A 308 -16.79 -25.01 -10.61
CA ALA A 308 -17.93 -25.93 -10.41
C ALA A 308 -19.11 -25.28 -9.66
N THR A 309 -18.84 -24.27 -8.80
CA THR A 309 -19.86 -23.55 -8.05
C THR A 309 -20.25 -22.23 -8.74
N ASN A 310 -19.28 -21.52 -9.31
CA ASN A 310 -19.47 -20.22 -9.95
C ASN A 310 -18.35 -19.94 -10.96
N ALA A 311 -18.57 -20.31 -12.22
CA ALA A 311 -17.61 -20.18 -13.31
C ALA A 311 -17.16 -18.70 -13.51
N LYS A 312 -18.09 -17.74 -13.46
CA LYS A 312 -17.74 -16.31 -13.57
C LYS A 312 -16.76 -15.88 -12.48
N ARG A 313 -16.99 -16.31 -11.23
CA ARG A 313 -16.10 -15.96 -10.11
C ARG A 313 -14.74 -16.62 -10.24
N ALA A 314 -14.65 -17.83 -10.76
CA ALA A 314 -13.38 -18.50 -11.05
C ALA A 314 -12.55 -17.72 -12.08
N LEU A 315 -13.17 -17.20 -13.15
CA LEU A 315 -12.50 -16.35 -14.14
C LEU A 315 -11.98 -15.02 -13.55
N GLU A 316 -12.77 -14.37 -12.70
CA GLU A 316 -12.36 -13.14 -12.00
C GLU A 316 -11.14 -13.40 -11.08
N VAL A 317 -11.12 -14.53 -10.39
CA VAL A 317 -9.99 -14.94 -9.54
C VAL A 317 -8.78 -15.30 -10.40
N ALA A 318 -8.96 -16.06 -11.48
CA ALA A 318 -7.89 -16.45 -12.38
C ALA A 318 -7.22 -15.24 -13.03
N ALA A 319 -7.97 -14.18 -13.37
CA ALA A 319 -7.42 -12.94 -13.93
C ALA A 319 -6.35 -12.30 -13.03
N PHE A 320 -6.53 -12.33 -11.72
CA PHE A 320 -5.52 -11.88 -10.77
C PHE A 320 -4.23 -12.69 -10.87
N TYR A 321 -4.33 -14.02 -10.96
CA TYR A 321 -3.15 -14.89 -11.03
C TYR A 321 -2.42 -14.79 -12.38
N VAL A 322 -3.15 -14.56 -13.48
CA VAL A 322 -2.53 -14.26 -14.80
C VAL A 322 -1.64 -13.01 -14.71
N GLU A 323 -2.13 -11.96 -14.07
CA GLU A 323 -1.37 -10.73 -13.92
C GLU A 323 -0.21 -10.89 -12.93
N LEU A 324 -0.39 -11.66 -11.83
CA LEU A 324 0.67 -11.95 -10.87
C LEU A 324 1.80 -12.78 -11.53
N GLU A 325 1.46 -13.82 -12.30
CA GLU A 325 2.41 -14.63 -13.03
C GLU A 325 3.18 -13.78 -14.04
N LYS A 326 2.48 -12.96 -14.83
CA LYS A 326 3.11 -12.08 -15.81
C LYS A 326 4.05 -11.06 -15.16
N SER A 327 3.66 -10.49 -14.03
CA SER A 327 4.52 -9.59 -13.25
C SER A 327 5.78 -10.32 -12.76
N ILE A 328 5.67 -11.54 -12.25
CA ILE A 328 6.81 -12.37 -11.84
C ILE A 328 7.69 -12.71 -13.04
N THR A 329 7.11 -13.06 -14.20
CA THR A 329 7.85 -13.31 -15.45
C THR A 329 8.71 -12.11 -15.84
N ASN A 330 8.16 -10.90 -15.78
CA ASN A 330 8.89 -9.68 -16.10
C ASN A 330 9.97 -9.34 -15.04
N LEU A 331 9.73 -9.69 -13.79
CA LEU A 331 10.61 -9.38 -12.66
C LEU A 331 11.78 -10.38 -12.54
N ALA A 332 11.53 -11.65 -12.83
CA ALA A 332 12.53 -12.70 -12.62
C ALA A 332 13.89 -12.42 -13.30
N PRO A 333 13.97 -11.95 -14.56
CA PRO A 333 15.25 -11.72 -15.22
C PRO A 333 16.06 -10.52 -14.67
N ILE A 334 15.45 -9.58 -13.94
CA ILE A 334 16.16 -8.40 -13.44
C ILE A 334 16.82 -8.61 -12.07
N ILE A 335 16.47 -9.67 -11.33
CA ILE A 335 17.13 -10.04 -10.09
C ILE A 335 18.43 -10.74 -10.44
N LYS A 336 19.54 -10.37 -9.80
CA LYS A 336 20.86 -10.99 -9.99
C LYS A 336 20.86 -12.48 -9.66
N ARG A 337 21.74 -13.24 -10.29
CA ARG A 337 22.03 -14.62 -9.85
C ARG A 337 22.49 -14.61 -8.38
N GLY A 338 21.92 -15.48 -7.56
CA GLY A 338 22.13 -15.51 -6.13
C GLY A 338 21.26 -14.51 -5.32
N GLY A 339 20.58 -13.59 -6.00
CA GLY A 339 19.63 -12.65 -5.39
C GLY A 339 18.31 -13.30 -4.96
N TYR A 340 17.53 -12.59 -4.18
CA TYR A 340 16.34 -13.13 -3.51
C TYR A 340 15.08 -12.39 -3.92
N ALA A 341 13.97 -13.14 -4.01
CA ALA A 341 12.60 -12.62 -4.07
C ALA A 341 11.85 -13.03 -2.81
N CYS A 342 11.41 -12.03 -2.02
CA CYS A 342 10.69 -12.22 -0.77
C CYS A 342 9.28 -11.63 -0.94
N TYR A 343 8.27 -12.49 -1.01
CA TYR A 343 6.87 -12.13 -1.24
C TYR A 343 6.04 -12.38 0.01
N VAL A 344 5.41 -11.34 0.55
CA VAL A 344 4.46 -11.45 1.66
C VAL A 344 3.06 -11.52 1.08
N VAL A 345 2.40 -12.65 1.22
CA VAL A 345 1.09 -12.93 0.60
C VAL A 345 0.09 -13.50 1.60
N GLY A 346 -1.18 -13.45 1.23
CA GLY A 346 -2.27 -14.04 1.99
C GLY A 346 -3.06 -15.04 1.18
N ASN A 347 -3.33 -16.20 1.77
CA ASN A 347 -4.20 -17.24 1.20
C ASN A 347 -5.66 -16.92 1.53
N ARG A 348 -6.31 -16.20 0.62
CA ARG A 348 -7.72 -15.83 0.81
C ARG A 348 -8.66 -16.97 0.49
N LYS A 349 -9.86 -16.91 1.07
CA LYS A 349 -10.94 -17.84 0.80
C LYS A 349 -11.94 -17.24 -0.19
N VAL A 350 -12.32 -18.02 -1.22
CA VAL A 350 -13.33 -17.63 -2.22
C VAL A 350 -14.30 -18.79 -2.40
N LYS A 351 -15.59 -18.55 -2.19
CA LYS A 351 -16.63 -19.60 -2.28
C LYS A 351 -16.30 -20.85 -1.47
N GLY A 352 -15.75 -20.70 -0.27
CA GLY A 352 -15.36 -21.82 0.58
C GLY A 352 -14.01 -22.45 0.28
N VAL A 353 -13.38 -22.12 -0.86
CA VAL A 353 -12.08 -22.67 -1.29
C VAL A 353 -10.94 -21.72 -0.90
N ILE A 354 -9.90 -22.24 -0.25
CA ILE A 354 -8.67 -21.49 0.05
C ILE A 354 -7.81 -21.46 -1.21
N LEU A 355 -7.40 -20.25 -1.61
CA LEU A 355 -6.50 -20.04 -2.73
C LEU A 355 -5.05 -20.16 -2.25
N PRO A 356 -4.24 -21.07 -2.83
CA PRO A 356 -2.84 -21.29 -2.41
C PRO A 356 -1.91 -20.27 -3.05
N THR A 357 -2.02 -18.99 -2.64
CA THR A 357 -1.24 -17.89 -3.24
C THR A 357 0.26 -18.03 -2.96
N ASP A 358 0.62 -18.55 -1.80
CA ASP A 358 2.00 -18.84 -1.44
C ASP A 358 2.63 -19.92 -2.34
N GLU A 359 1.91 -21.01 -2.61
CA GLU A 359 2.34 -22.05 -3.54
C GLU A 359 2.40 -21.51 -4.98
N ALA A 360 1.43 -20.69 -5.38
CA ALA A 360 1.44 -20.07 -6.71
C ALA A 360 2.68 -19.17 -6.92
N VAL A 361 3.02 -18.32 -5.95
CA VAL A 361 4.23 -17.49 -6.02
C VAL A 361 5.50 -18.35 -6.12
N ARG A 362 5.60 -19.40 -5.28
CA ARG A 362 6.72 -20.34 -5.33
C ARG A 362 6.87 -20.96 -6.73
N ASP A 363 5.78 -21.50 -7.28
CA ASP A 363 5.79 -22.26 -8.54
C ASP A 363 6.01 -21.33 -9.75
N PHE A 364 5.50 -20.08 -9.69
CA PHE A 364 5.76 -19.08 -10.73
C PHE A 364 7.25 -18.69 -10.76
N PHE A 365 7.91 -18.47 -9.63
CA PHE A 365 9.34 -18.23 -9.60
C PHE A 365 10.16 -19.47 -10.00
N ALA A 366 9.75 -20.67 -9.58
CA ALA A 366 10.43 -21.92 -9.95
C ALA A 366 10.47 -22.13 -11.47
N ALA A 367 9.40 -21.74 -12.19
CA ALA A 367 9.35 -21.76 -13.64
C ALA A 367 10.38 -20.85 -14.33
N HIS A 368 11.00 -19.93 -13.57
CA HIS A 368 12.02 -18.98 -14.05
C HIS A 368 13.42 -19.23 -13.47
N GLY A 369 13.71 -20.43 -12.99
CA GLY A 369 15.05 -20.81 -12.51
C GLY A 369 15.37 -20.29 -11.10
N TYR A 370 14.36 -20.26 -10.23
CA TYR A 370 14.53 -19.95 -8.81
C TYR A 370 14.36 -21.20 -7.96
N ASP A 371 15.24 -21.36 -6.99
CA ASP A 371 15.09 -22.36 -5.95
C ASP A 371 14.22 -21.84 -4.82
N TYR A 372 13.36 -22.71 -4.32
CA TYR A 372 12.60 -22.45 -3.09
C TYR A 372 13.50 -22.51 -1.88
N VAL A 373 13.49 -21.45 -1.06
CA VAL A 373 14.26 -21.38 0.18
C VAL A 373 13.38 -21.78 1.36
N THR A 374 12.28 -21.04 1.58
CA THR A 374 11.37 -21.29 2.70
C THR A 374 10.08 -20.50 2.55
N THR A 375 9.06 -20.87 3.33
CA THR A 375 7.87 -20.03 3.57
C THR A 375 7.68 -19.89 5.09
N HIS A 376 7.81 -18.66 5.60
CA HIS A 376 7.49 -18.36 6.99
C HIS A 376 6.00 -18.05 7.14
N HIS A 377 5.42 -18.52 8.22
CA HIS A 377 4.01 -18.35 8.54
C HIS A 377 3.85 -17.36 9.69
N ARG A 378 3.06 -16.30 9.48
CA ARG A 378 2.81 -15.34 10.54
C ARG A 378 1.31 -15.14 10.80
N ALA A 379 0.93 -15.01 12.06
CA ALA A 379 -0.39 -14.51 12.42
C ALA A 379 -0.47 -13.00 12.16
N ILE A 380 -1.66 -12.50 11.82
CA ILE A 380 -1.94 -11.07 11.74
C ILE A 380 -2.52 -10.64 13.09
N PRO A 381 -1.71 -10.14 14.04
CA PRO A 381 -2.23 -9.63 15.30
C PRO A 381 -2.96 -8.31 15.04
N ASN A 382 -3.95 -7.98 15.84
CA ASN A 382 -4.64 -6.68 15.80
C ASN A 382 -5.29 -6.33 14.44
N LYS A 383 -5.96 -7.30 13.83
CA LYS A 383 -6.67 -7.09 12.58
C LYS A 383 -7.81 -6.08 12.79
N ARG A 384 -7.80 -4.95 12.05
CA ARG A 384 -8.89 -3.95 12.08
C ARG A 384 -10.20 -4.46 11.47
N MET A 385 -10.16 -5.53 10.67
CA MET A 385 -11.37 -6.16 10.11
C MET A 385 -11.95 -7.19 11.08
N PRO A 386 -13.27 -7.34 11.16
CA PRO A 386 -13.90 -8.39 11.97
C PRO A 386 -13.34 -9.77 11.63
N GLU A 387 -13.18 -10.64 12.61
CA GLU A 387 -12.75 -12.03 12.40
C GLU A 387 -13.71 -12.80 11.48
N LYS A 388 -14.96 -12.39 11.47
CA LYS A 388 -16.00 -12.94 10.60
C LYS A 388 -16.65 -11.83 9.82
N ASN A 389 -16.78 -12.00 8.52
CA ASN A 389 -17.46 -11.06 7.62
C ASN A 389 -18.50 -11.80 6.81
N SER A 390 -19.57 -11.11 6.41
CA SER A 390 -20.56 -11.68 5.47
C SER A 390 -20.14 -11.32 4.03
N PRO A 391 -19.59 -12.26 3.26
CA PRO A 391 -19.14 -11.97 1.89
C PRO A 391 -20.31 -11.71 0.94
N THR A 392 -21.53 -12.08 1.34
CA THR A 392 -22.77 -11.94 0.53
C THR A 392 -23.70 -10.85 1.02
N ASN A 393 -23.39 -10.15 2.11
CA ASN A 393 -24.31 -9.26 2.85
C ASN A 393 -25.61 -9.95 3.35
N VAL A 394 -25.63 -11.28 3.37
CA VAL A 394 -26.76 -12.05 3.90
C VAL A 394 -26.57 -12.22 5.41
N SER A 395 -27.56 -11.80 6.18
CA SER A 395 -27.54 -11.92 7.65
C SER A 395 -27.39 -13.40 8.06
N GLY A 396 -26.42 -13.69 8.93
CA GLY A 396 -26.16 -15.03 9.44
C GLY A 396 -25.13 -15.88 8.66
N GLN A 397 -24.75 -15.49 7.45
CA GLN A 397 -23.65 -16.14 6.72
C GLN A 397 -22.33 -15.42 7.02
N LEU A 398 -21.61 -15.92 8.02
CA LEU A 398 -20.31 -15.39 8.43
C LEU A 398 -19.18 -16.32 7.95
N GLU A 399 -18.23 -15.80 7.19
CA GLU A 399 -16.99 -16.50 6.84
C GLU A 399 -15.81 -15.95 7.65
N GLN A 400 -14.90 -16.82 8.05
CA GLN A 400 -13.65 -16.41 8.67
C GLN A 400 -12.82 -15.61 7.67
N THR A 401 -12.40 -14.43 8.08
CA THR A 401 -11.48 -13.61 7.31
C THR A 401 -10.06 -14.15 7.45
N MET A 402 -9.19 -13.87 6.46
CA MET A 402 -7.79 -14.27 6.48
C MET A 402 -7.09 -13.77 7.76
N THR A 403 -6.49 -14.69 8.52
CA THR A 403 -5.81 -14.40 9.81
C THR A 403 -4.30 -14.62 9.75
N ARG A 404 -3.79 -15.07 8.60
CA ARG A 404 -2.38 -15.43 8.41
C ARG A 404 -1.83 -14.84 7.13
N GLU A 405 -0.54 -14.56 7.16
CA GLU A 405 0.27 -14.23 5.99
C GLU A 405 1.41 -15.24 5.85
N TYR A 406 1.87 -15.36 4.62
CA TYR A 406 2.92 -16.28 4.19
C TYR A 406 4.04 -15.46 3.57
N VAL A 407 5.26 -15.66 4.05
CA VAL A 407 6.45 -15.00 3.54
C VAL A 407 7.23 -16.00 2.70
N VAL A 408 7.00 -15.99 1.41
CA VAL A 408 7.63 -16.89 0.43
C VAL A 408 8.99 -16.32 0.04
N VAL A 409 10.04 -17.12 0.20
CA VAL A 409 11.41 -16.73 -0.13
C VAL A 409 11.94 -17.64 -1.23
N MET A 410 12.34 -17.03 -2.34
CA MET A 410 12.91 -17.68 -3.51
C MET A 410 14.31 -17.12 -3.79
N ARG A 411 15.22 -17.92 -4.30
CA ARG A 411 16.59 -17.52 -4.66
C ARG A 411 16.84 -17.81 -6.13
N ARG A 412 17.34 -16.85 -6.89
CA ARG A 412 17.73 -17.04 -8.27
C ARG A 412 19.01 -17.86 -8.39
N THR A 413 18.96 -18.99 -9.09
CA THR A 413 20.10 -19.92 -9.28
C THR A 413 20.52 -20.02 -10.75
N ALA A 414 19.64 -19.81 -11.67
CA ALA A 414 19.90 -19.85 -13.13
C ALA A 414 19.90 -18.46 -13.80
#